data_e5781fbcebaa08e98a4a222a14ecfb58
#
_entry.id   e5781fbcebaa08e98a4a222a14ecfb58
#
_cell.length_a   1.000
_cell.length_b   1.000
_cell.length_c   1.000
_cell.angle_alpha   90.00
_cell.angle_beta   90.00
_cell.angle_gamma   90.00
#
_symmetry.space_group_name_H-M   'P 1'
#
loop_
_entity.id
_entity.type
_entity.pdbx_description
1 polymer ?
#
loop_
_entity_poly.entity_id
_entity_poly.type
_entity_poly.pdbx_seq_one_letter_code
_entity_poly.pdbx_strand_id
1 'polypeptide(L)'
;MKNSKKNWTAIFLLSFVTVFAQSQVNETVVYVNSNIGKDAAIGTKEYPLQSLQEAAKRVNKMVGEGSVEVILTAGTYGLSETAAFNPVHWKFSEHNRLIIRSEILPDDLNWNPASMPIIVSTMPFSVEKNEKQQVTGGSNYGILIESSHVTVQGLRILGEPVHEKPAEGVLVRNYPIVLEGKNLTDLRVTQCLFLGNKFALPNHLGVLANGSQLEVDHCVFYGVKDAVVMWNSPSEKSALHHNLILNIYGAAVWTWSTSEDFKFYNNVISGANVLWVLDKEAKNTYKIKNSLLIGYNQLVNKGGGPQDFGVAADPNKLKYTFDFKIIKTGGLDIEEDQTSRYYLQLKPTTLGTSYGAGLFYKTN
;
A
#
# COMPACT_ATOMS: atom_id res chain seq x y z
N MET A 1 -11.92 61.70 -70.57
CA MET A 1 -12.73 60.63 -69.97
C MET A 1 -11.81 59.40 -69.74
N LYS A 2 -11.39 59.18 -68.53
CA LYS A 2 -10.59 57.98 -68.13
C LYS A 2 -11.37 57.19 -67.08
N ASN A 3 -11.81 56.01 -67.49
CA ASN A 3 -12.47 55.03 -66.56
C ASN A 3 -11.47 54.37 -65.70
N SER A 4 -11.62 54.56 -64.41
CA SER A 4 -10.86 53.80 -63.34
C SER A 4 -11.69 52.60 -62.98
N LYS A 5 -11.18 51.40 -63.27
CA LYS A 5 -11.71 50.11 -62.72
C LYS A 5 -11.12 49.88 -61.34
N LYS A 6 -11.98 49.88 -60.35
CA LYS A 6 -11.61 49.41 -58.96
C LYS A 6 -11.66 47.87 -58.90
N ASN A 7 -10.50 47.22 -58.68
CA ASN A 7 -10.44 45.82 -58.41
C ASN A 7 -10.73 45.63 -56.92
N TRP A 8 -11.76 44.86 -56.57
CA TRP A 8 -12.01 44.38 -55.22
C TRP A 8 -11.41 43.01 -55.10
N THR A 9 -10.35 42.89 -54.29
CA THR A 9 -9.76 41.65 -53.91
C THR A 9 -10.50 41.18 -52.64
N ALA A 10 -11.29 40.09 -52.73
CA ALA A 10 -11.95 39.47 -51.61
C ALA A 10 -10.92 38.57 -50.91
N ILE A 11 -10.56 38.91 -49.66
CA ILE A 11 -9.73 38.08 -48.81
C ILE A 11 -10.65 37.08 -48.08
N PHE A 12 -10.58 35.82 -48.47
CA PHE A 12 -11.20 34.72 -47.73
C PHE A 12 -10.34 34.37 -46.53
N LEU A 13 -10.78 34.75 -45.32
CA LEU A 13 -10.20 34.25 -44.07
C LEU A 13 -10.71 32.83 -43.81
N LEU A 14 -9.87 31.84 -44.08
CA LEU A 14 -10.12 30.47 -43.64
C LEU A 14 -9.82 30.36 -42.11
N SER A 15 -10.88 30.37 -41.31
CA SER A 15 -10.76 30.05 -39.88
C SER A 15 -10.60 28.53 -39.71
N PHE A 16 -9.38 28.12 -39.40
CA PHE A 16 -9.12 26.75 -38.91
C PHE A 16 -9.71 26.62 -37.51
N VAL A 17 -10.85 25.96 -37.40
CA VAL A 17 -11.36 25.46 -36.11
C VAL A 17 -10.60 24.18 -35.79
N THR A 18 -9.59 24.27 -34.96
CA THR A 18 -8.96 23.09 -34.35
C THR A 18 -9.94 22.51 -33.34
N VAL A 19 -10.64 21.47 -33.73
CA VAL A 19 -11.41 20.63 -32.81
C VAL A 19 -10.38 19.81 -32.00
N PHE A 20 -10.10 20.23 -30.77
CA PHE A 20 -9.47 19.38 -29.80
C PHE A 20 -10.45 18.27 -29.48
N ALA A 21 -10.23 17.09 -30.04
CA ALA A 21 -10.88 15.88 -29.56
C ALA A 21 -10.35 15.64 -28.13
N GLN A 22 -11.12 16.04 -27.13
CA GLN A 22 -10.92 15.52 -25.77
C GLN A 22 -11.18 14.02 -25.86
N SER A 23 -10.10 13.23 -25.78
CA SER A 23 -10.23 11.80 -25.54
C SER A 23 -10.99 11.64 -24.22
N GLN A 24 -12.22 11.19 -24.28
CA GLN A 24 -12.90 10.72 -23.08
C GLN A 24 -12.06 9.57 -22.55
N VAL A 25 -11.43 9.77 -21.39
CA VAL A 25 -10.81 8.70 -20.63
C VAL A 25 -11.95 7.77 -20.26
N ASN A 26 -12.02 6.61 -20.88
CA ASN A 26 -12.98 5.58 -20.53
C ASN A 26 -12.57 5.02 -19.16
N GLU A 27 -13.21 5.49 -18.12
CA GLU A 27 -13.09 4.96 -16.78
C GLU A 27 -13.99 3.72 -16.68
N THR A 28 -13.38 2.57 -16.42
CA THR A 28 -14.11 1.32 -16.18
C THR A 28 -14.21 1.07 -14.69
N VAL A 29 -15.42 0.99 -14.16
CA VAL A 29 -15.67 0.79 -12.72
C VAL A 29 -16.28 -0.59 -12.47
N VAL A 30 -15.70 -1.31 -11.50
CA VAL A 30 -16.19 -2.59 -11.00
C VAL A 30 -16.54 -2.44 -9.52
N TYR A 31 -17.82 -2.62 -9.18
CA TYR A 31 -18.28 -2.57 -7.79
C TYR A 31 -18.27 -3.95 -7.14
N VAL A 32 -17.79 -4.00 -5.90
CA VAL A 32 -17.75 -5.21 -5.07
C VAL A 32 -18.46 -4.91 -3.74
N ASN A 33 -19.39 -5.77 -3.36
CA ASN A 33 -20.13 -5.66 -2.12
C ASN A 33 -20.30 -7.06 -1.49
N SER A 34 -19.58 -7.32 -0.40
CA SER A 34 -19.57 -8.63 0.25
C SER A 34 -20.91 -9.04 0.87
N ASN A 35 -21.81 -8.07 1.12
CA ASN A 35 -23.09 -8.33 1.80
C ASN A 35 -24.22 -8.68 0.84
N ILE A 36 -24.32 -7.97 -0.30
CA ILE A 36 -25.44 -8.11 -1.24
C ILE A 36 -25.00 -8.52 -2.65
N GLY A 37 -23.71 -8.48 -2.94
CA GLY A 37 -23.13 -8.82 -4.24
C GLY A 37 -23.26 -10.29 -4.59
N LYS A 38 -23.08 -10.59 -5.87
CA LYS A 38 -23.02 -11.95 -6.41
C LYS A 38 -21.91 -12.02 -7.46
N ASP A 39 -21.05 -13.02 -7.42
CA ASP A 39 -19.96 -13.15 -8.39
C ASP A 39 -20.44 -13.45 -9.83
N ALA A 40 -21.68 -13.87 -9.99
CA ALA A 40 -22.32 -13.99 -11.30
C ALA A 40 -22.88 -12.64 -11.84
N ALA A 41 -22.90 -11.58 -11.02
CA ALA A 41 -23.39 -10.27 -11.43
C ALA A 41 -22.43 -9.55 -12.39
N ILE A 42 -22.89 -8.45 -12.98
CA ILE A 42 -22.13 -7.69 -14.00
C ILE A 42 -21.08 -6.74 -13.40
N GLY A 43 -21.12 -6.47 -12.09
CA GLY A 43 -20.15 -5.61 -11.40
C GLY A 43 -20.48 -4.12 -11.42
N THR A 44 -21.74 -3.73 -11.71
CA THR A 44 -22.20 -2.35 -11.54
C THR A 44 -22.56 -2.06 -10.09
N LYS A 45 -22.81 -0.79 -9.76
CA LYS A 45 -23.21 -0.38 -8.41
C LYS A 45 -24.53 -1.05 -7.97
N GLU A 46 -25.48 -1.22 -8.91
CA GLU A 46 -26.78 -1.87 -8.67
C GLU A 46 -26.66 -3.41 -8.62
N TYR A 47 -25.69 -3.96 -9.34
CA TYR A 47 -25.45 -5.41 -9.43
C TYR A 47 -23.98 -5.72 -9.17
N PRO A 48 -23.49 -5.51 -7.94
CA PRO A 48 -22.08 -5.66 -7.60
C PRO A 48 -21.64 -7.12 -7.56
N LEU A 49 -20.35 -7.32 -7.72
CA LEU A 49 -19.71 -8.61 -7.41
C LEU A 49 -19.71 -8.84 -5.90
N GLN A 50 -19.56 -10.07 -5.46
CA GLN A 50 -19.49 -10.41 -4.03
C GLN A 50 -18.05 -10.39 -3.52
N SER A 51 -17.10 -10.89 -4.32
CA SER A 51 -15.73 -11.14 -3.88
C SER A 51 -14.70 -10.29 -4.62
N LEU A 52 -13.60 -9.93 -3.93
CA LEU A 52 -12.45 -9.28 -4.54
C LEU A 52 -11.73 -10.20 -5.53
N GLN A 53 -11.76 -11.52 -5.28
CA GLN A 53 -11.17 -12.53 -6.15
C GLN A 53 -11.86 -12.54 -7.53
N GLU A 54 -13.19 -12.46 -7.56
CA GLU A 54 -13.91 -12.37 -8.84
C GLU A 54 -13.65 -11.03 -9.53
N ALA A 55 -13.56 -9.92 -8.78
CA ALA A 55 -13.19 -8.64 -9.35
C ALA A 55 -11.81 -8.71 -10.04
N ALA A 56 -10.83 -9.33 -9.39
CA ALA A 56 -9.50 -9.55 -9.98
C ALA A 56 -9.59 -10.39 -11.27
N LYS A 57 -10.35 -11.49 -11.26
CA LYS A 57 -10.58 -12.32 -12.46
C LYS A 57 -11.22 -11.54 -13.61
N ARG A 58 -12.14 -10.61 -13.30
CA ARG A 58 -12.78 -9.74 -14.32
C ARG A 58 -11.79 -8.75 -14.90
N VAL A 59 -11.04 -8.04 -14.04
CA VAL A 59 -10.01 -7.10 -14.48
C VAL A 59 -8.96 -7.80 -15.35
N ASN A 60 -8.53 -8.99 -14.99
CA ASN A 60 -7.54 -9.76 -15.75
C ASN A 60 -8.00 -10.17 -17.16
N LYS A 61 -9.31 -10.24 -17.40
CA LYS A 61 -9.90 -10.54 -18.71
C LYS A 61 -10.18 -9.32 -19.57
N MET A 62 -10.03 -8.11 -19.04
CA MET A 62 -10.27 -6.88 -19.79
C MET A 62 -9.23 -6.72 -20.89
N VAL A 63 -9.65 -6.11 -21.99
CA VAL A 63 -8.80 -5.78 -23.15
C VAL A 63 -9.01 -4.31 -23.47
N GLY A 64 -7.92 -3.53 -23.52
CA GLY A 64 -8.01 -2.11 -23.80
C GLY A 64 -6.98 -1.28 -23.07
N GLU A 65 -7.33 -0.03 -22.79
CA GLU A 65 -6.53 0.95 -22.08
C GLU A 65 -7.42 1.94 -21.32
N GLY A 66 -6.84 2.69 -20.40
CA GLY A 66 -7.52 3.65 -19.54
C GLY A 66 -7.48 3.25 -18.07
N SER A 67 -8.19 4.00 -17.24
CA SER A 67 -8.28 3.68 -15.80
C SER A 67 -9.31 2.60 -15.52
N VAL A 68 -9.00 1.75 -14.54
CA VAL A 68 -9.94 0.77 -14.01
C VAL A 68 -10.04 0.99 -12.51
N GLU A 69 -11.27 1.15 -12.00
CA GLU A 69 -11.52 1.22 -10.56
C GLU A 69 -12.25 -0.03 -10.06
N VAL A 70 -11.71 -0.66 -9.02
CA VAL A 70 -12.39 -1.70 -8.25
C VAL A 70 -12.82 -1.07 -6.93
N ILE A 71 -14.11 -0.79 -6.79
CA ILE A 71 -14.68 -0.08 -5.64
C ILE A 71 -15.31 -1.08 -4.68
N LEU A 72 -14.79 -1.14 -3.46
CA LEU A 72 -15.28 -1.99 -2.39
C LEU A 72 -16.17 -1.16 -1.44
N THR A 73 -17.38 -1.61 -1.19
CA THR A 73 -18.25 -1.03 -0.16
C THR A 73 -17.84 -1.53 1.24
N ALA A 74 -18.34 -0.88 2.29
CA ALA A 74 -18.17 -1.37 3.65
C ALA A 74 -18.65 -2.81 3.81
N GLY A 75 -17.86 -3.64 4.47
CA GLY A 75 -18.13 -5.06 4.67
C GLY A 75 -16.86 -5.86 4.89
N THR A 76 -17.00 -7.17 5.14
CA THR A 76 -15.86 -8.08 5.32
C THR A 76 -15.68 -8.95 4.08
N TYR A 77 -14.50 -8.91 3.53
CA TYR A 77 -14.07 -9.64 2.34
C TYR A 77 -13.09 -10.74 2.74
N GLY A 78 -13.60 -11.96 2.88
CA GLY A 78 -12.78 -13.13 3.15
C GLY A 78 -12.05 -13.60 1.90
N LEU A 79 -10.74 -13.66 1.95
CA LEU A 79 -9.94 -14.18 0.84
C LEU A 79 -9.69 -15.68 1.04
N SER A 80 -10.48 -16.52 0.39
CA SER A 80 -10.28 -17.97 0.37
C SER A 80 -9.23 -18.43 -0.65
N GLU A 81 -8.85 -17.55 -1.55
CA GLU A 81 -7.76 -17.64 -2.51
C GLU A 81 -7.17 -16.25 -2.73
N THR A 82 -5.97 -16.17 -3.28
CA THR A 82 -5.30 -14.91 -3.62
C THR A 82 -6.14 -14.09 -4.61
N ALA A 83 -6.37 -12.82 -4.31
CA ALA A 83 -6.90 -11.86 -5.26
C ALA A 83 -5.76 -11.34 -6.15
N ALA A 84 -5.46 -12.07 -7.24
CA ALA A 84 -4.33 -11.78 -8.12
C ALA A 84 -4.75 -10.86 -9.28
N PHE A 85 -4.15 -9.70 -9.37
CA PHE A 85 -4.35 -8.71 -10.43
C PHE A 85 -3.20 -8.77 -11.43
N ASN A 86 -3.44 -9.46 -12.56
CA ASN A 86 -2.50 -9.65 -13.66
C ASN A 86 -3.16 -9.36 -15.03
N PRO A 87 -3.59 -8.13 -15.30
CA PRO A 87 -4.31 -7.75 -16.53
C PRO A 87 -3.37 -7.58 -17.73
N VAL A 88 -2.95 -8.67 -18.33
CA VAL A 88 -1.95 -8.69 -19.43
C VAL A 88 -2.42 -8.04 -20.74
N HIS A 89 -3.72 -7.85 -20.91
CA HIS A 89 -4.33 -7.26 -22.13
C HIS A 89 -4.86 -5.84 -21.92
N TRP A 90 -4.66 -5.25 -20.73
CA TRP A 90 -5.03 -3.88 -20.43
C TRP A 90 -3.78 -3.05 -20.16
N LYS A 91 -3.71 -1.85 -20.78
CA LYS A 91 -2.56 -0.96 -20.63
C LYS A 91 -2.83 0.11 -19.57
N PHE A 92 -2.11 0.02 -18.46
CA PHE A 92 -2.06 1.08 -17.45
C PHE A 92 -0.89 2.02 -17.67
N SER A 93 -0.98 3.22 -17.10
CA SER A 93 0.07 4.24 -17.12
C SER A 93 0.02 5.05 -15.80
N GLU A 94 0.95 5.97 -15.63
CA GLU A 94 0.96 6.88 -14.48
C GLU A 94 -0.36 7.66 -14.32
N HIS A 95 -1.03 8.01 -15.43
CA HIS A 95 -2.29 8.74 -15.43
C HIS A 95 -3.54 7.86 -15.55
N ASN A 96 -3.38 6.64 -16.01
CA ASN A 96 -4.46 5.67 -16.20
C ASN A 96 -4.14 4.42 -15.38
N ARG A 97 -4.55 4.39 -14.13
CA ARG A 97 -4.17 3.38 -13.15
C ARG A 97 -5.22 2.30 -12.96
N LEU A 98 -4.79 1.15 -12.45
CA LEU A 98 -5.68 0.25 -11.74
C LEU A 98 -5.79 0.75 -10.29
N ILE A 99 -7.01 1.06 -9.85
CA ILE A 99 -7.28 1.56 -8.50
C ILE A 99 -8.18 0.58 -7.76
N ILE A 100 -7.71 0.02 -6.67
CA ILE A 100 -8.47 -0.87 -5.79
C ILE A 100 -8.74 -0.07 -4.51
N ARG A 101 -9.99 0.35 -4.29
CA ARG A 101 -10.27 1.31 -3.23
C ARG A 101 -11.58 1.10 -2.49
N SER A 102 -11.66 1.66 -1.31
CA SER A 102 -12.91 1.86 -0.59
C SER A 102 -13.83 2.83 -1.34
N GLU A 103 -15.16 2.61 -1.25
CA GLU A 103 -16.16 3.57 -1.73
C GLU A 103 -16.07 4.89 -0.97
N ILE A 104 -15.88 4.85 0.35
CA ILE A 104 -15.75 6.04 1.21
C ILE A 104 -14.32 6.10 1.73
N LEU A 105 -13.61 7.18 1.40
CA LEU A 105 -12.21 7.37 1.78
C LEU A 105 -12.05 8.18 3.08
N PRO A 106 -10.92 8.08 3.80
CA PRO A 106 -10.73 8.74 5.09
C PRO A 106 -10.98 10.25 5.12
N ASP A 107 -10.71 10.97 4.05
CA ASP A 107 -10.97 12.42 3.96
C ASP A 107 -12.42 12.79 3.62
N ASP A 108 -13.28 11.81 3.35
CA ASP A 108 -14.70 12.04 3.17
C ASP A 108 -15.36 12.43 4.50
N LEU A 109 -16.28 13.37 4.45
CA LEU A 109 -17.00 13.84 5.66
C LEU A 109 -17.82 12.74 6.34
N ASN A 110 -18.32 11.78 5.54
CA ASN A 110 -19.11 10.66 6.04
C ASN A 110 -18.28 9.45 6.47
N TRP A 111 -16.95 9.55 6.36
CA TRP A 111 -16.08 8.44 6.70
C TRP A 111 -16.03 8.20 8.23
N ASN A 112 -16.00 6.93 8.56
CA ASN A 112 -15.65 6.43 9.89
C ASN A 112 -14.93 5.07 9.73
N PRO A 113 -14.26 4.53 10.75
CA PRO A 113 -13.53 3.28 10.63
C PRO A 113 -14.35 2.07 10.17
N ALA A 114 -15.67 2.06 10.43
CA ALA A 114 -16.57 1.00 9.97
C ALA A 114 -16.92 1.12 8.47
N SER A 115 -16.65 2.27 7.84
CA SER A 115 -16.81 2.45 6.40
C SER A 115 -15.73 1.77 5.60
N MET A 116 -14.59 1.40 6.21
CA MET A 116 -13.50 0.74 5.52
C MET A 116 -13.85 -0.72 5.21
N PRO A 117 -13.68 -1.17 3.95
CA PRO A 117 -13.73 -2.59 3.62
C PRO A 117 -12.67 -3.37 4.39
N ILE A 118 -13.08 -4.43 5.06
CA ILE A 118 -12.19 -5.29 5.84
C ILE A 118 -11.72 -6.45 4.97
N ILE A 119 -10.43 -6.54 4.74
CA ILE A 119 -9.80 -7.67 4.03
C ILE A 119 -9.19 -8.60 5.06
N VAL A 120 -9.56 -9.86 5.02
CA VAL A 120 -9.03 -10.91 5.90
C VAL A 120 -8.75 -12.18 5.09
N SER A 121 -7.54 -12.72 5.23
CA SER A 121 -7.21 -14.02 4.62
C SER A 121 -7.84 -15.15 5.41
N THR A 122 -8.43 -16.10 4.69
CA THR A 122 -8.95 -17.36 5.24
C THR A 122 -8.42 -18.55 4.44
N MET A 123 -7.47 -18.30 3.53
CA MET A 123 -6.87 -19.33 2.70
C MET A 123 -5.79 -20.10 3.46
N PRO A 124 -5.59 -21.38 3.15
CA PRO A 124 -4.50 -22.14 3.73
C PRO A 124 -3.14 -21.60 3.24
N PHE A 125 -2.13 -21.72 4.09
CA PHE A 125 -0.75 -21.46 3.68
C PHE A 125 -0.28 -22.51 2.66
N SER A 126 0.46 -22.06 1.65
CA SER A 126 1.25 -22.96 0.82
C SER A 126 2.28 -23.68 1.68
N VAL A 127 2.45 -24.98 1.45
CA VAL A 127 3.36 -25.80 2.29
C VAL A 127 4.77 -25.74 1.73
N GLU A 128 5.70 -25.23 2.51
CA GLU A 128 7.15 -25.27 2.22
C GLU A 128 7.78 -26.49 2.91
N LYS A 129 8.59 -27.25 2.18
CA LYS A 129 9.28 -28.43 2.69
C LYS A 129 10.78 -28.38 2.41
N ASN A 130 11.58 -28.91 3.35
CA ASN A 130 13.00 -29.09 3.13
C ASN A 130 13.29 -30.35 2.25
N GLU A 131 14.57 -30.60 1.99
CA GLU A 131 15.02 -31.77 1.21
C GLU A 131 14.56 -33.12 1.80
N LYS A 132 14.33 -33.18 3.11
CA LYS A 132 13.84 -34.37 3.83
C LYS A 132 12.30 -34.45 3.86
N GLN A 133 11.60 -33.64 3.05
CA GLN A 133 10.14 -33.54 3.00
C GLN A 133 9.47 -33.11 4.33
N GLN A 134 10.20 -32.55 5.26
CA GLN A 134 9.66 -31.99 6.50
C GLN A 134 9.12 -30.60 6.23
N VAL A 135 7.96 -30.28 6.77
CA VAL A 135 7.33 -28.97 6.67
C VAL A 135 8.18 -27.93 7.42
N THR A 136 8.63 -26.91 6.73
CA THR A 136 9.45 -25.81 7.28
C THR A 136 8.70 -24.49 7.35
N GLY A 137 7.59 -24.38 6.64
CA GLY A 137 6.80 -23.16 6.62
C GLY A 137 5.69 -23.19 5.61
N GLY A 138 5.19 -22.01 5.31
CA GLY A 138 4.21 -21.75 4.29
C GLY A 138 3.93 -20.26 4.20
N SER A 139 3.35 -19.86 3.07
CA SER A 139 2.94 -18.47 2.85
C SER A 139 1.61 -18.41 2.12
N ASN A 140 0.92 -17.29 2.28
CA ASN A 140 -0.19 -16.93 1.42
C ASN A 140 -0.11 -15.44 1.05
N TYR A 141 -0.76 -15.09 -0.05
CA TYR A 141 -0.81 -13.74 -0.59
C TYR A 141 -2.26 -13.27 -0.59
N GLY A 142 -2.52 -12.12 0.00
CA GLY A 142 -3.85 -11.50 -0.01
C GLY A 142 -4.17 -10.88 -1.37
N ILE A 143 -3.78 -9.62 -1.55
CA ILE A 143 -3.87 -8.87 -2.81
C ILE A 143 -2.50 -8.96 -3.49
N LEU A 144 -2.43 -9.74 -4.56
CA LEU A 144 -1.22 -9.92 -5.35
C LEU A 144 -1.29 -9.04 -6.59
N ILE A 145 -0.34 -8.13 -6.72
CA ILE A 145 -0.24 -7.18 -7.83
C ILE A 145 0.88 -7.64 -8.77
N GLU A 146 0.49 -8.05 -9.97
CA GLU A 146 1.38 -8.43 -11.05
C GLU A 146 1.21 -7.49 -12.25
N SER A 147 1.01 -6.20 -11.96
CA SER A 147 0.86 -5.10 -12.91
C SER A 147 1.55 -3.85 -12.39
N SER A 148 1.99 -3.00 -13.30
CA SER A 148 2.48 -1.65 -12.99
C SER A 148 1.34 -0.65 -12.88
N HIS A 149 1.59 0.51 -12.25
CA HIS A 149 0.66 1.63 -12.13
C HIS A 149 -0.62 1.27 -11.37
N VAL A 150 -0.46 0.72 -10.17
CA VAL A 150 -1.57 0.29 -9.31
C VAL A 150 -1.66 1.15 -8.05
N THR A 151 -2.87 1.46 -7.62
CA THR A 151 -3.15 2.10 -6.34
C THR A 151 -4.06 1.22 -5.50
N VAL A 152 -3.69 0.99 -4.24
CA VAL A 152 -4.54 0.36 -3.22
C VAL A 152 -4.84 1.41 -2.15
N GLN A 153 -6.13 1.71 -1.92
CA GLN A 153 -6.51 2.85 -1.08
C GLN A 153 -7.70 2.57 -0.17
N GLY A 154 -7.58 3.01 1.09
CA GLY A 154 -8.71 3.07 2.02
C GLY A 154 -9.18 1.72 2.54
N LEU A 155 -8.36 0.68 2.49
CA LEU A 155 -8.71 -0.66 2.95
C LEU A 155 -8.26 -0.88 4.41
N ARG A 156 -9.04 -1.67 5.16
CA ARG A 156 -8.67 -2.18 6.47
C ARG A 156 -8.20 -3.62 6.32
N ILE A 157 -6.92 -3.84 6.50
CA ILE A 157 -6.27 -5.14 6.33
C ILE A 157 -6.10 -5.79 7.71
N LEU A 158 -6.70 -6.93 7.92
CA LEU A 158 -6.49 -7.74 9.11
C LEU A 158 -5.42 -8.80 8.87
N GLY A 159 -4.75 -9.21 9.95
CA GLY A 159 -3.92 -10.41 9.93
C GLY A 159 -4.75 -11.68 9.69
N GLU A 160 -4.07 -12.77 9.43
CA GLU A 160 -4.73 -14.07 9.26
C GLU A 160 -5.12 -14.65 10.62
N PRO A 161 -6.37 -15.11 10.80
CA PRO A 161 -6.79 -15.78 12.01
C PRO A 161 -6.01 -17.08 12.21
N VAL A 162 -5.35 -17.23 13.37
CA VAL A 162 -4.62 -18.45 13.74
C VAL A 162 -5.52 -19.32 14.59
N HIS A 163 -5.90 -20.47 14.06
CA HIS A 163 -6.71 -21.47 14.78
C HIS A 163 -5.83 -22.42 15.58
N GLU A 164 -4.64 -22.74 15.06
CA GLU A 164 -3.69 -23.62 15.70
C GLU A 164 -2.28 -23.05 15.63
N LYS A 165 -1.54 -23.13 16.73
CA LYS A 165 -0.14 -22.70 16.75
C LYS A 165 0.67 -23.58 15.80
N PRO A 166 1.42 -23.03 14.85
CA PRO A 166 2.32 -23.82 14.02
C PRO A 166 3.30 -24.64 14.86
N ALA A 167 3.71 -25.80 14.36
CA ALA A 167 4.74 -26.61 15.00
C ALA A 167 6.04 -25.82 15.17
N GLU A 168 6.84 -26.19 16.18
CA GLU A 168 8.13 -25.52 16.42
C GLU A 168 9.03 -25.58 15.17
N GLY A 169 9.63 -24.45 14.81
CA GLY A 169 10.47 -24.31 13.62
C GLY A 169 9.70 -24.15 12.29
N VAL A 170 8.36 -24.22 12.30
CA VAL A 170 7.54 -23.96 11.12
C VAL A 170 7.18 -22.49 11.07
N LEU A 171 7.62 -21.82 9.99
CA LEU A 171 7.33 -20.40 9.74
C LEU A 171 6.19 -20.25 8.74
N VAL A 172 5.06 -19.76 9.20
CA VAL A 172 3.94 -19.35 8.34
C VAL A 172 3.88 -17.85 8.18
N ARG A 173 3.60 -17.38 6.96
CA ARG A 173 3.67 -15.97 6.59
C ARG A 173 2.45 -15.56 5.81
N ASN A 174 1.78 -14.53 6.28
CA ASN A 174 0.72 -13.85 5.53
C ASN A 174 1.30 -12.57 4.90
N TYR A 175 1.05 -12.38 3.62
CA TYR A 175 1.47 -11.23 2.82
C TYR A 175 0.23 -10.51 2.26
N PRO A 176 -0.36 -9.55 2.97
CA PRO A 176 -1.62 -8.93 2.58
C PRO A 176 -1.60 -8.18 1.25
N ILE A 177 -0.54 -7.40 0.99
CA ILE A 177 -0.39 -6.63 -0.27
C ILE A 177 1.02 -6.88 -0.79
N VAL A 178 1.10 -7.40 -2.02
CA VAL A 178 2.38 -7.75 -2.64
C VAL A 178 2.45 -7.21 -4.06
N LEU A 179 3.51 -6.47 -4.38
CA LEU A 179 3.93 -6.22 -5.76
C LEU A 179 4.95 -7.30 -6.15
N GLU A 180 4.56 -8.21 -7.04
CA GLU A 180 5.39 -9.36 -7.42
C GLU A 180 5.83 -9.26 -8.87
N GLY A 181 7.10 -8.91 -9.07
CA GLY A 181 7.74 -8.88 -10.39
C GLY A 181 8.83 -7.81 -10.46
N LYS A 182 10.07 -8.23 -10.75
CA LYS A 182 11.25 -7.34 -10.80
C LYS A 182 11.13 -6.19 -11.81
N ASN A 183 10.34 -6.40 -12.87
CA ASN A 183 10.12 -5.42 -13.93
C ASN A 183 8.87 -4.58 -13.72
N LEU A 184 8.12 -4.85 -12.66
CA LEU A 184 6.93 -4.08 -12.33
C LEU A 184 7.30 -2.83 -11.52
N THR A 185 6.50 -1.81 -11.66
CA THR A 185 6.79 -0.50 -11.09
C THR A 185 5.51 0.22 -10.68
N ASP A 186 5.65 1.19 -9.77
CA ASP A 186 4.61 2.15 -9.44
C ASP A 186 3.37 1.51 -8.77
N LEU A 187 3.62 0.84 -7.63
CA LEU A 187 2.56 0.53 -6.67
C LEU A 187 2.47 1.66 -5.64
N ARG A 188 1.29 2.21 -5.47
CA ARG A 188 0.95 3.10 -4.37
C ARG A 188 -0.01 2.43 -3.41
N VAL A 189 0.32 2.44 -2.12
CA VAL A 189 -0.57 2.00 -1.03
C VAL A 189 -0.81 3.19 -0.12
N THR A 190 -2.06 3.62 -0.02
CA THR A 190 -2.38 4.88 0.65
C THR A 190 -3.66 4.78 1.48
N GLN A 191 -3.72 5.52 2.59
CA GLN A 191 -4.89 5.59 3.47
C GLN A 191 -5.40 4.21 3.95
N CYS A 192 -4.53 3.22 4.05
CA CYS A 192 -4.86 1.88 4.50
C CYS A 192 -4.55 1.69 6.00
N LEU A 193 -5.36 0.86 6.64
CA LEU A 193 -5.21 0.49 8.04
C LEU A 193 -4.82 -0.99 8.14
N PHE A 194 -3.58 -1.27 8.56
CA PHE A 194 -3.08 -2.63 8.77
C PHE A 194 -3.13 -2.97 10.24
N LEU A 195 -3.89 -3.99 10.58
CA LEU A 195 -4.06 -4.47 11.95
C LEU A 195 -3.54 -5.90 12.09
N GLY A 196 -2.73 -6.12 13.09
CA GLY A 196 -2.22 -7.45 13.42
C GLY A 196 -2.20 -7.69 14.92
N ASN A 197 -2.06 -8.94 15.29
CA ASN A 197 -1.75 -9.38 16.64
C ASN A 197 -0.86 -10.61 16.54
N LYS A 198 0.29 -10.56 17.16
CA LYS A 198 1.31 -11.62 17.09
C LYS A 198 0.78 -13.03 17.35
N PHE A 199 -0.24 -13.15 18.19
CA PHE A 199 -0.74 -14.44 18.67
C PHE A 199 -2.06 -14.88 18.05
N ALA A 200 -2.95 -13.94 17.76
CA ALA A 200 -4.31 -14.23 17.30
C ALA A 200 -4.55 -13.90 15.83
N LEU A 201 -3.97 -12.81 15.36
CA LEU A 201 -4.14 -12.28 13.99
C LEU A 201 -2.78 -11.83 13.45
N PRO A 202 -1.80 -12.73 13.30
CA PRO A 202 -0.50 -12.32 12.78
C PRO A 202 -0.65 -11.77 11.37
N ASN A 203 -0.09 -10.59 11.18
CA ASN A 203 0.08 -9.94 9.90
C ASN A 203 1.59 -9.80 9.71
N HIS A 204 2.17 -10.64 8.87
CA HIS A 204 3.62 -10.78 8.84
C HIS A 204 4.30 -9.66 8.06
N LEU A 205 3.80 -9.33 6.88
CA LEU A 205 4.32 -8.22 6.09
C LEU A 205 3.14 -7.36 5.62
N GLY A 206 3.05 -6.13 6.09
CA GLY A 206 1.96 -5.24 5.66
C GLY A 206 1.97 -5.01 4.15
N VAL A 207 3.11 -4.52 3.62
CA VAL A 207 3.35 -4.32 2.19
C VAL A 207 4.70 -4.92 1.82
N LEU A 208 4.72 -5.78 0.80
CA LEU A 208 5.94 -6.34 0.22
C LEU A 208 6.08 -5.87 -1.23
N ALA A 209 7.25 -5.38 -1.62
CA ALA A 209 7.57 -5.07 -3.01
C ALA A 209 8.80 -5.84 -3.50
N ASN A 210 8.59 -6.62 -4.56
CA ASN A 210 9.62 -7.21 -5.42
C ASN A 210 9.75 -6.47 -6.76
N GLY A 211 9.15 -5.30 -6.87
CA GLY A 211 9.23 -4.36 -8.00
C GLY A 211 9.76 -3.01 -7.54
N SER A 212 9.72 -2.02 -8.42
CA SER A 212 10.28 -0.70 -8.18
C SER A 212 9.22 0.39 -7.98
N GLN A 213 9.62 1.58 -7.51
CA GLN A 213 8.75 2.74 -7.30
C GLN A 213 7.56 2.43 -6.38
N LEU A 214 7.83 1.78 -5.23
CA LEU A 214 6.83 1.63 -4.19
C LEU A 214 6.63 2.96 -3.45
N GLU A 215 5.41 3.44 -3.39
CA GLU A 215 4.99 4.54 -2.52
C GLU A 215 4.01 4.03 -1.48
N VAL A 216 4.32 4.23 -0.20
CA VAL A 216 3.40 3.95 0.92
C VAL A 216 3.21 5.22 1.71
N ASP A 217 1.99 5.71 1.73
CA ASP A 217 1.68 6.97 2.38
C ASP A 217 0.35 6.95 3.15
N HIS A 218 0.25 7.81 4.15
CA HIS A 218 -0.97 7.99 4.94
C HIS A 218 -1.59 6.66 5.40
N CYS A 219 -0.74 5.67 5.70
CA CYS A 219 -1.16 4.39 6.24
C CYS A 219 -0.93 4.33 7.75
N VAL A 220 -1.73 3.50 8.41
CA VAL A 220 -1.52 3.12 9.81
C VAL A 220 -1.20 1.63 9.85
N PHE A 221 -0.07 1.28 10.46
CA PHE A 221 0.32 -0.09 10.77
C PHE A 221 0.29 -0.26 12.28
N TYR A 222 -0.51 -1.19 12.77
CA TYR A 222 -0.63 -1.43 14.20
C TYR A 222 -0.53 -2.93 14.51
N GLY A 223 0.46 -3.31 15.31
CA GLY A 223 0.65 -4.68 15.78
C GLY A 223 1.03 -5.69 14.70
N VAL A 224 1.49 -5.25 13.54
CA VAL A 224 2.01 -6.15 12.48
C VAL A 224 3.45 -6.58 12.80
N LYS A 225 3.92 -7.63 12.13
CA LYS A 225 5.33 -8.06 12.29
C LYS A 225 6.26 -7.08 11.60
N ASP A 226 6.15 -6.95 10.27
CA ASP A 226 6.95 -6.05 9.46
C ASP A 226 6.00 -5.14 8.67
N ALA A 227 6.19 -3.82 8.75
CA ALA A 227 5.21 -2.92 8.14
C ALA A 227 5.42 -2.79 6.64
N VAL A 228 6.62 -2.39 6.19
CA VAL A 228 6.94 -2.21 4.77
C VAL A 228 8.26 -2.88 4.44
N VAL A 229 8.23 -3.78 3.45
CA VAL A 229 9.38 -4.55 3.01
C VAL A 229 9.65 -4.29 1.54
N MET A 230 10.74 -3.63 1.23
CA MET A 230 11.27 -3.45 -0.12
C MET A 230 12.37 -4.48 -0.36
N TRP A 231 11.98 -5.63 -0.93
CA TRP A 231 12.89 -6.78 -1.05
C TRP A 231 13.77 -6.70 -2.31
N ASN A 232 13.21 -6.33 -3.43
CA ASN A 232 13.91 -6.12 -4.69
C ASN A 232 13.42 -4.83 -5.33
N SER A 233 13.57 -3.72 -4.63
CA SER A 233 13.09 -2.42 -5.09
C SER A 233 14.27 -1.46 -5.33
N PRO A 234 14.98 -1.61 -6.45
CA PRO A 234 16.17 -0.79 -6.75
C PRO A 234 15.83 0.64 -7.16
N SER A 235 14.57 1.01 -7.15
CA SER A 235 14.10 2.24 -7.77
C SER A 235 14.42 3.49 -6.97
N GLU A 236 14.88 4.47 -7.70
CA GLU A 236 15.14 5.84 -7.28
C GLU A 236 13.90 6.62 -6.80
N LYS A 237 12.68 6.13 -7.09
CA LYS A 237 11.44 6.85 -6.81
C LYS A 237 10.60 6.27 -5.67
N SER A 238 11.09 5.25 -4.97
CA SER A 238 10.34 4.68 -3.85
C SER A 238 10.25 5.67 -2.69
N ALA A 239 9.11 5.70 -2.01
CA ALA A 239 8.85 6.63 -0.92
C ALA A 239 8.03 5.99 0.21
N LEU A 240 8.34 6.38 1.44
CA LEU A 240 7.56 6.08 2.63
C LEU A 240 7.34 7.38 3.40
N HIS A 241 6.09 7.85 3.48
CA HIS A 241 5.82 9.15 4.09
C HIS A 241 4.43 9.27 4.72
N HIS A 242 4.32 10.12 5.72
CA HIS A 242 3.07 10.36 6.46
C HIS A 242 2.44 9.09 7.05
N ASN A 243 3.23 8.06 7.32
CA ASN A 243 2.73 6.84 7.92
C ASN A 243 2.84 6.87 9.44
N LEU A 244 1.89 6.24 10.09
CA LEU A 244 1.88 5.98 11.51
C LEU A 244 2.11 4.47 11.73
N ILE A 245 3.28 4.09 12.26
CA ILE A 245 3.72 2.70 12.40
C ILE A 245 3.89 2.41 13.89
N LEU A 246 3.02 1.55 14.44
CA LEU A 246 2.86 1.37 15.87
C LEU A 246 2.96 -0.10 16.30
N ASN A 247 3.65 -0.34 17.41
CA ASN A 247 3.71 -1.64 18.08
C ASN A 247 4.14 -2.80 17.16
N ILE A 248 5.18 -2.57 16.38
CA ILE A 248 5.72 -3.53 15.43
C ILE A 248 6.54 -4.58 16.17
N TYR A 249 6.15 -5.86 16.13
CA TYR A 249 6.88 -6.91 16.83
C TYR A 249 8.07 -7.49 16.04
N GLY A 250 8.25 -7.07 14.80
CA GLY A 250 9.40 -7.30 13.94
C GLY A 250 10.10 -6.01 13.56
N ALA A 251 10.19 -5.70 12.26
CA ALA A 251 10.85 -4.51 11.77
C ALA A 251 9.87 -3.54 11.09
N ALA A 252 10.01 -2.24 11.40
CA ALA A 252 9.14 -1.25 10.77
C ALA A 252 9.43 -1.09 9.27
N VAL A 253 10.70 -1.06 8.88
CA VAL A 253 11.12 -0.85 7.48
C VAL A 253 12.24 -1.81 7.11
N TRP A 254 12.11 -2.44 5.95
CA TRP A 254 13.17 -3.20 5.29
C TRP A 254 13.53 -2.55 3.96
N THR A 255 14.80 -2.23 3.78
CA THR A 255 15.33 -1.70 2.51
C THR A 255 16.35 -2.66 1.92
N TRP A 256 15.88 -3.78 1.40
CA TRP A 256 16.72 -4.79 0.77
C TRP A 256 16.90 -4.44 -0.70
N SER A 257 18.15 -4.24 -1.12
CA SER A 257 18.49 -3.80 -2.49
C SER A 257 17.84 -2.47 -2.93
N THR A 258 17.51 -1.58 -2.01
CA THR A 258 16.89 -0.28 -2.30
C THR A 258 17.98 0.78 -2.52
N SER A 259 17.77 1.70 -3.47
CA SER A 259 18.70 2.77 -3.77
C SER A 259 18.76 3.85 -2.69
N GLU A 260 19.78 4.70 -2.71
CA GLU A 260 19.92 5.86 -1.80
C GLU A 260 18.85 6.92 -1.99
N ASP A 261 18.19 6.96 -3.16
CA ASP A 261 17.14 7.93 -3.49
C ASP A 261 15.79 7.61 -2.87
N PHE A 262 15.72 6.54 -2.09
CA PHE A 262 14.54 6.24 -1.28
C PHE A 262 14.18 7.42 -0.37
N LYS A 263 12.95 7.89 -0.48
CA LYS A 263 12.45 9.05 0.27
C LYS A 263 11.74 8.61 1.54
N PHE A 264 12.21 9.09 2.69
CA PHE A 264 11.59 8.84 3.98
C PHE A 264 11.36 10.17 4.72
N TYR A 265 10.09 10.54 4.90
CA TYR A 265 9.75 11.81 5.56
C TYR A 265 8.34 11.80 6.16
N ASN A 266 8.13 12.63 7.18
CA ASN A 266 6.85 12.82 7.86
C ASN A 266 6.25 11.52 8.42
N ASN A 267 7.08 10.55 8.78
CA ASN A 267 6.62 9.32 9.41
C ASN A 267 6.72 9.42 10.93
N VAL A 268 5.82 8.72 11.60
CA VAL A 268 5.88 8.49 13.05
C VAL A 268 5.94 6.99 13.29
N ILE A 269 7.03 6.51 13.91
CA ILE A 269 7.21 5.11 14.27
C ILE A 269 7.34 5.00 15.79
N SER A 270 6.51 4.16 16.40
CA SER A 270 6.55 3.93 17.85
C SER A 270 6.39 2.46 18.20
N GLY A 271 7.22 1.97 19.14
CA GLY A 271 7.10 0.61 19.67
C GLY A 271 7.56 -0.46 18.67
N ALA A 272 8.71 -0.29 18.01
CA ALA A 272 9.25 -1.29 17.09
C ALA A 272 10.33 -2.16 17.77
N ASN A 273 10.37 -3.46 17.46
CA ASN A 273 11.50 -4.29 17.83
C ASN A 273 12.77 -3.83 17.11
N VAL A 274 12.71 -3.73 15.76
CA VAL A 274 13.75 -3.11 14.94
C VAL A 274 13.12 -1.99 14.14
N LEU A 275 13.73 -0.80 14.12
CA LEU A 275 13.21 0.28 13.28
C LEU A 275 13.51 0.05 11.82
N TRP A 276 14.74 -0.32 11.48
CA TRP A 276 15.17 -0.43 10.09
C TRP A 276 16.10 -1.60 9.86
N VAL A 277 15.82 -2.43 8.87
CA VAL A 277 16.70 -3.51 8.45
C VAL A 277 17.24 -3.22 7.05
N LEU A 278 18.55 -3.30 6.94
CA LEU A 278 19.31 -3.10 5.70
C LEU A 278 19.68 -4.45 5.08
N ASP A 279 19.92 -4.45 3.78
CA ASP A 279 20.61 -5.55 3.10
C ASP A 279 21.94 -5.89 3.81
N LYS A 280 22.32 -7.16 3.81
CA LYS A 280 23.58 -7.66 4.36
C LYS A 280 24.78 -6.89 3.81
N GLU A 281 24.77 -6.60 2.52
CA GLU A 281 25.83 -5.90 1.80
C GLU A 281 25.55 -4.40 1.63
N ALA A 282 24.61 -3.85 2.43
CA ALA A 282 24.16 -2.47 2.28
C ALA A 282 25.31 -1.47 2.31
N LYS A 283 25.55 -0.84 1.18
CA LYS A 283 26.48 0.28 1.04
C LYS A 283 25.77 1.62 1.23
N ASN A 284 24.49 1.65 0.98
CA ASN A 284 23.65 2.85 0.94
C ASN A 284 23.44 3.47 2.31
N THR A 285 23.19 4.75 2.30
CA THR A 285 22.71 5.52 3.45
C THR A 285 21.37 6.14 3.09
N TYR A 286 20.46 6.21 4.07
CA TYR A 286 19.11 6.72 3.87
C TYR A 286 18.91 8.03 4.62
N LYS A 287 18.24 8.99 3.98
CA LYS A 287 17.97 10.32 4.56
C LYS A 287 16.58 10.33 5.19
N ILE A 288 16.53 10.58 6.49
CA ILE A 288 15.29 10.74 7.25
C ILE A 288 15.00 12.23 7.44
N LYS A 289 13.78 12.66 7.11
CA LYS A 289 13.32 14.04 7.26
C LYS A 289 12.03 14.10 8.06
N ASN A 290 11.87 15.15 8.86
CA ASN A 290 10.59 15.49 9.51
C ASN A 290 9.90 14.26 10.10
N SER A 291 10.54 13.49 10.95
CA SER A 291 10.00 12.21 11.42
C SER A 291 10.28 11.99 12.91
N LEU A 292 9.44 11.19 13.54
CA LEU A 292 9.60 10.75 14.92
C LEU A 292 9.82 9.25 14.98
N LEU A 293 10.92 8.83 15.60
CA LEU A 293 11.25 7.43 15.88
C LEU A 293 11.34 7.27 17.39
N ILE A 294 10.38 6.58 18.02
CA ILE A 294 10.29 6.48 19.47
C ILE A 294 9.97 5.06 19.95
N GLY A 295 10.58 4.63 21.05
CA GLY A 295 10.27 3.34 21.67
C GLY A 295 10.69 2.16 20.82
N TYR A 296 11.97 1.87 20.69
CA TYR A 296 12.49 0.76 19.89
C TYR A 296 13.55 -0.04 20.67
N ASN A 297 13.72 -1.32 20.31
CA ASN A 297 14.80 -2.11 20.87
C ASN A 297 16.11 -1.91 20.12
N GLN A 298 16.07 -1.99 18.79
CA GLN A 298 17.22 -1.79 17.90
C GLN A 298 16.89 -0.75 16.82
N LEU A 299 17.84 0.16 16.55
CA LEU A 299 17.63 1.24 15.59
C LEU A 299 17.83 0.76 14.16
N VAL A 300 19.00 0.16 13.87
CA VAL A 300 19.36 -0.32 12.54
C VAL A 300 20.02 -1.68 12.66
N ASN A 301 19.52 -2.62 11.87
CA ASN A 301 20.14 -3.93 11.69
C ASN A 301 20.51 -4.14 10.21
N LYS A 302 21.31 -5.15 9.93
CA LYS A 302 21.65 -5.59 8.58
C LYS A 302 21.63 -7.11 8.46
N GLY A 303 21.29 -7.58 7.27
CA GLY A 303 21.10 -9.00 7.03
C GLY A 303 19.83 -9.51 7.67
N GLY A 304 19.79 -10.78 7.99
CA GLY A 304 18.62 -11.43 8.52
C GLY A 304 17.71 -12.01 7.45
N GLY A 305 16.55 -12.44 7.88
CA GLY A 305 15.56 -13.10 7.04
C GLY A 305 14.21 -13.19 7.73
N PRO A 306 13.29 -14.01 7.24
CA PRO A 306 11.93 -14.08 7.79
C PRO A 306 11.83 -14.48 9.26
N GLN A 307 12.87 -15.10 9.82
CA GLN A 307 12.87 -15.58 11.22
C GLN A 307 13.69 -14.70 12.16
N ASP A 308 14.64 -13.95 11.63
CA ASP A 308 15.51 -13.07 12.40
C ASP A 308 15.67 -11.71 11.69
N PHE A 309 16.15 -10.72 12.41
CA PHE A 309 16.31 -9.36 11.90
C PHE A 309 17.79 -9.00 11.70
N GLY A 310 18.65 -10.01 11.55
CA GLY A 310 20.08 -9.84 11.36
C GLY A 310 20.80 -9.30 12.59
N VAL A 311 21.92 -8.62 12.37
CA VAL A 311 22.80 -8.08 13.40
C VAL A 311 22.76 -6.57 13.43
N ALA A 312 23.06 -5.98 14.58
CA ALA A 312 23.15 -4.52 14.71
C ALA A 312 24.10 -3.93 13.66
N ALA A 313 23.68 -2.86 13.04
CA ALA A 313 24.43 -2.13 12.04
C ALA A 313 24.80 -0.72 12.53
N ASP A 314 25.68 -0.04 11.79
CA ASP A 314 26.05 1.33 12.07
C ASP A 314 24.83 2.27 11.95
N PRO A 315 24.44 2.97 13.03
CA PRO A 315 23.33 3.92 13.03
C PRO A 315 23.49 5.03 11.99
N ASN A 316 24.73 5.39 11.62
CA ASN A 316 25.01 6.42 10.62
C ASN A 316 24.59 6.05 9.20
N LYS A 317 24.13 4.82 8.97
CA LYS A 317 23.42 4.43 7.74
C LYS A 317 22.10 5.18 7.57
N LEU A 318 21.51 5.68 8.67
CA LEU A 318 20.39 6.61 8.65
C LEU A 318 20.92 8.02 8.89
N LYS A 319 20.86 8.87 7.90
CA LYS A 319 21.26 10.28 8.00
C LYS A 319 20.03 11.15 8.22
N TYR A 320 20.07 11.92 9.25
CA TYR A 320 18.97 12.79 9.65
C TYR A 320 19.13 14.17 9.05
N THR A 321 18.10 14.65 8.39
CA THR A 321 18.03 15.98 7.80
C THR A 321 16.72 16.64 8.22
N PHE A 322 16.78 17.92 8.57
CA PHE A 322 15.64 18.69 9.04
C PHE A 322 15.03 18.19 10.35
N ASP A 323 13.80 18.59 10.66
CA ASP A 323 13.13 18.25 11.90
C ASP A 323 12.91 16.73 12.02
N PHE A 324 13.59 16.13 12.99
CA PHE A 324 13.45 14.73 13.34
C PHE A 324 13.71 14.52 14.84
N LYS A 325 13.15 13.45 15.39
CA LYS A 325 13.42 13.06 16.77
C LYS A 325 13.61 11.55 16.86
N ILE A 326 14.67 11.14 17.57
CA ILE A 326 14.88 9.75 17.96
C ILE A 326 14.89 9.67 19.47
N ILE A 327 14.00 8.86 20.03
CA ILE A 327 13.81 8.68 21.45
C ILE A 327 13.80 7.18 21.75
N LYS A 328 14.83 6.69 22.45
CA LYS A 328 15.01 5.25 22.71
C LYS A 328 13.83 4.64 23.44
N THR A 329 13.31 5.33 24.44
CA THR A 329 12.21 4.84 25.29
C THR A 329 11.08 5.83 25.30
N GLY A 330 9.84 5.33 25.27
CA GLY A 330 8.64 6.14 25.30
C GLY A 330 7.55 5.54 24.43
N GLY A 331 6.39 6.13 24.50
CA GLY A 331 5.21 5.77 23.72
C GLY A 331 4.47 7.02 23.26
N LEU A 332 3.40 6.81 22.54
CA LEU A 332 2.54 7.86 22.00
C LEU A 332 1.09 7.62 22.44
N ASP A 333 0.37 8.71 22.68
CA ASP A 333 -1.05 8.64 22.93
C ASP A 333 -1.80 8.58 21.59
N ILE A 334 -2.56 7.50 21.42
CA ILE A 334 -3.40 7.27 20.25
C ILE A 334 -4.87 7.19 20.65
N GLU A 335 -5.73 7.42 19.71
CA GLU A 335 -7.17 7.20 19.89
C GLU A 335 -7.48 5.71 19.77
N GLU A 336 -7.93 5.09 20.84
CA GLU A 336 -8.21 3.65 20.89
C GLU A 336 -9.70 3.31 20.70
N ASP A 337 -10.58 4.30 20.75
CA ASP A 337 -12.01 4.10 20.51
C ASP A 337 -12.25 3.75 19.03
N GLN A 338 -12.67 2.50 18.80
CA GLN A 338 -12.94 1.97 17.45
C GLN A 338 -14.12 2.65 16.75
N THR A 339 -14.95 3.38 17.48
CA THR A 339 -16.06 4.14 16.92
C THR A 339 -15.66 5.57 16.56
N SER A 340 -14.55 6.03 17.08
CA SER A 340 -14.01 7.36 16.78
C SER A 340 -13.55 7.46 15.34
N ARG A 341 -13.85 8.57 14.67
CA ARG A 341 -13.25 8.91 13.36
C ARG A 341 -11.72 8.88 13.42
N TYR A 342 -11.14 9.15 14.56
CA TYR A 342 -9.68 9.20 14.74
C TYR A 342 -9.07 7.91 15.28
N TYR A 343 -9.79 6.79 15.21
CA TYR A 343 -9.28 5.49 15.64
C TYR A 343 -7.86 5.22 15.14
N LEU A 344 -6.97 4.90 16.07
CA LEU A 344 -5.53 4.69 15.86
C LEU A 344 -4.76 5.90 15.30
N GLN A 345 -5.32 7.10 15.38
CA GLN A 345 -4.59 8.34 15.09
C GLN A 345 -3.94 8.90 16.37
N LEU A 346 -2.91 9.71 16.19
CA LEU A 346 -2.29 10.45 17.31
C LEU A 346 -3.28 11.43 17.93
N LYS A 347 -3.36 11.45 19.26
CA LYS A 347 -4.12 12.50 19.95
C LYS A 347 -3.45 13.86 19.75
N PRO A 348 -4.21 14.97 19.70
CA PRO A 348 -3.69 16.29 19.31
C PRO A 348 -2.50 16.80 20.14
N THR A 349 -2.41 16.40 21.41
CA THR A 349 -1.34 16.83 22.33
C THR A 349 -0.10 15.95 22.29
N THR A 350 -0.14 14.85 21.52
CA THR A 350 0.95 13.89 21.48
C THR A 350 2.11 14.37 20.61
N LEU A 351 3.31 13.92 20.94
CA LEU A 351 4.51 14.19 20.14
C LEU A 351 4.35 13.58 18.74
N GLY A 352 4.73 14.32 17.71
CA GLY A 352 4.70 13.84 16.31
C GLY A 352 3.45 14.22 15.51
N THR A 353 2.43 14.82 16.13
CA THR A 353 1.22 15.28 15.42
C THR A 353 1.53 16.28 14.29
N SER A 354 2.57 17.09 14.45
CA SER A 354 3.00 18.08 13.45
C SER A 354 3.50 17.46 12.12
N TYR A 355 3.77 16.16 12.10
CA TYR A 355 4.23 15.49 10.87
C TYR A 355 3.07 15.03 9.97
N GLY A 356 1.82 15.14 10.43
CA GLY A 356 0.66 14.73 9.64
C GLY A 356 0.63 13.24 9.28
N ALA A 357 1.23 12.39 10.14
CA ALA A 357 1.25 10.94 9.95
C ALA A 357 -0.12 10.31 10.31
N GLY A 358 -0.59 9.39 9.49
CA GLY A 358 -1.85 8.67 9.67
C GLY A 358 -2.76 8.76 8.45
N LEU A 359 -4.02 8.33 8.57
CA LEU A 359 -4.92 8.07 7.45
C LEU A 359 -5.35 9.30 6.62
N PHE A 360 -5.19 10.51 7.16
CA PHE A 360 -5.78 11.70 6.55
C PHE A 360 -4.74 12.52 5.77
N TYR A 361 -5.03 12.89 4.52
CA TYR A 361 -4.23 13.87 3.77
C TYR A 361 -4.38 15.29 4.32
N LYS A 362 -5.55 15.57 4.89
CA LYS A 362 -5.86 16.88 5.47
C LYS A 362 -5.86 16.75 6.99
N THR A 363 -5.06 17.56 7.67
CA THR A 363 -5.22 17.80 9.11
C THR A 363 -6.51 18.59 9.30
N ASN A 364 -7.52 17.96 9.89
CA ASN A 364 -8.78 18.63 10.26
C ASN A 364 -8.59 19.48 11.49
#